data_9cc352e0fac72131fe0f973eb7b24b44
#
_entry.id   9cc352e0fac72131fe0f973eb7b24b44
#
_cell.length_a   1.000
_cell.length_b   1.000
_cell.length_c   1.000
_cell.angle_alpha   90.00
_cell.angle_beta   90.00
_cell.angle_gamma   90.00
#
_symmetry.space_group_name_H-M   'P 1'
#
loop_
_entity.id
_entity.type
_entity.pdbx_description
1 polymer ?
#
loop_
_entity_poly.entity_id
_entity_poly.type
_entity_poly.pdbx_seq_one_letter_code
_entity_poly.pdbx_strand_id
1 'polypeptide(L)'
;MEIAMKKILFAASECVPFIKTGGLADVCGALPKEFDKNEWDVRVVIPNYSCIPDKFRSKFEYVAHFYMSAGSYITNKYVGILKYVMDGITYYFIDNQEYFNRSEERRV
;
A
#
# COMPACT_ATOMS: atom_id res chain seq x y z
N MET A 1 -16.02 29.63 1.89
CA MET A 1 -15.28 29.09 3.06
C MET A 1 -14.72 27.73 2.69
N GLU A 2 -13.41 27.59 2.86
CA GLU A 2 -12.78 26.31 2.62
C GLU A 2 -12.91 25.43 3.87
N ILE A 3 -13.28 24.18 3.63
CA ILE A 3 -13.29 23.18 4.69
C ILE A 3 -12.10 22.27 4.43
N ALA A 4 -11.16 22.26 5.34
CA ALA A 4 -10.00 21.39 5.22
C ALA A 4 -10.45 19.93 5.32
N MET A 5 -10.00 19.10 4.39
CA MET A 5 -10.28 17.67 4.44
C MET A 5 -9.48 17.02 5.54
N LYS A 6 -10.11 16.11 6.25
CA LYS A 6 -9.44 15.26 7.23
C LYS A 6 -8.72 14.14 6.46
N LYS A 7 -7.58 13.72 6.97
CA LYS A 7 -6.75 12.73 6.29
C LYS A 7 -6.63 11.47 7.12
N ILE A 8 -6.82 10.31 6.46
CA ILE A 8 -6.64 9.01 7.09
C ILE A 8 -5.74 8.17 6.21
N LEU A 9 -4.76 7.51 6.82
CA LEU A 9 -3.92 6.54 6.15
C LEU A 9 -4.09 5.19 6.85
N PHE A 10 -4.59 4.21 6.10
CA PHE A 10 -4.67 2.83 6.56
C PHE A 10 -3.39 2.10 6.15
N ALA A 11 -2.64 1.61 7.13
CA ALA A 11 -1.45 0.80 6.87
C ALA A 11 -1.80 -0.66 7.16
N ALA A 12 -1.69 -1.51 6.15
CA ALA A 12 -2.10 -2.90 6.27
C ALA A 12 -1.15 -3.83 5.52
N SER A 13 -1.10 -5.07 5.98
CA SER A 13 -0.29 -6.10 5.33
C SER A 13 -1.01 -6.74 4.15
N GLU A 14 -2.32 -6.59 4.05
CA GLU A 14 -3.11 -7.12 2.94
C GLU A 14 -4.34 -6.26 2.69
N CYS A 15 -4.85 -6.29 1.47
CA CYS A 15 -6.02 -5.51 1.07
C CYS A 15 -6.55 -6.06 -0.26
N VAL A 16 -7.85 -6.40 -0.33
CA VAL A 16 -8.43 -6.78 -1.61
C VAL A 16 -8.55 -5.54 -2.52
N PRO A 17 -8.42 -5.66 -3.82
CA PRO A 17 -8.24 -6.87 -4.62
C PRO A 17 -6.78 -7.25 -4.83
N PHE A 18 -5.83 -6.61 -4.16
CA PHE A 18 -4.41 -6.76 -4.45
C PHE A 18 -3.82 -8.03 -3.85
N ILE A 19 -4.08 -8.27 -2.57
CA ILE A 19 -3.58 -9.47 -1.90
C ILE A 19 -4.52 -9.83 -0.75
N LYS A 20 -4.85 -11.12 -0.66
CA LYS A 20 -5.71 -11.62 0.39
C LYS A 20 -5.19 -12.95 0.91
N THR A 21 -4.97 -13.00 2.22
CA THR A 21 -4.65 -14.25 2.93
C THR A 21 -5.66 -14.52 4.03
N GLY A 22 -6.45 -13.52 4.43
CA GLY A 22 -7.44 -13.66 5.49
C GLY A 22 -8.43 -12.51 5.52
N GLY A 23 -9.16 -12.39 6.64
CA GLY A 23 -10.24 -11.41 6.78
C GLY A 23 -9.80 -9.96 6.81
N LEU A 24 -8.54 -9.68 7.17
CA LEU A 24 -8.02 -8.32 7.18
C LEU A 24 -8.09 -7.69 5.79
N ALA A 25 -7.83 -8.49 4.76
CA ALA A 25 -7.87 -7.97 3.38
C ALA A 25 -9.25 -7.45 3.00
N ASP A 26 -10.30 -8.12 3.45
CA ASP A 26 -11.67 -7.70 3.17
C ASP A 26 -12.02 -6.39 3.88
N VAL A 27 -11.60 -6.26 5.14
CA VAL A 27 -11.83 -5.03 5.91
C VAL A 27 -11.08 -3.86 5.29
N CYS A 28 -9.81 -4.05 4.94
CA CYS A 28 -9.00 -2.99 4.34
C CYS A 28 -9.49 -2.61 2.95
N GLY A 29 -10.13 -3.52 2.24
CA GLY A 29 -10.72 -3.22 0.94
C GLY A 29 -12.05 -2.51 1.03
N ALA A 30 -12.82 -2.73 2.11
CA ALA A 30 -14.17 -2.20 2.25
C ALA A 30 -14.23 -0.91 3.07
N LEU A 31 -13.56 -0.88 4.23
CA LEU A 31 -13.69 0.21 5.18
C LEU A 31 -13.31 1.59 4.62
N PRO A 32 -12.20 1.74 3.86
CA PRO A 32 -11.86 3.05 3.32
C PRO A 32 -12.94 3.67 2.44
N LYS A 33 -13.76 2.85 1.81
CA LYS A 33 -14.82 3.31 0.90
C LYS A 33 -16.04 3.84 1.66
N GLU A 34 -16.13 3.58 2.96
CA GLU A 34 -17.25 4.02 3.78
C GLU A 34 -17.13 5.47 4.24
N PHE A 35 -15.97 6.08 4.09
CA PHE A 35 -15.78 7.47 4.46
C PHE A 35 -16.27 8.40 3.36
N ASP A 36 -16.91 9.50 3.77
CA ASP A 36 -17.38 10.51 2.82
C ASP A 36 -16.17 11.22 2.20
N LYS A 37 -16.03 11.07 0.90
CA LYS A 37 -14.88 11.63 0.16
C LYS A 37 -14.89 13.15 0.11
N ASN A 38 -16.00 13.77 0.44
CA ASN A 38 -16.07 15.23 0.52
C ASN A 38 -15.48 15.76 1.83
N GLU A 39 -15.39 14.91 2.85
CA GLU A 39 -14.85 15.28 4.16
C GLU A 39 -13.49 14.62 4.45
N TRP A 40 -13.23 13.46 3.87
CA TRP A 40 -12.07 12.65 4.20
C TRP A 40 -11.23 12.32 2.97
N ASP A 41 -9.93 12.56 3.08
CA ASP A 41 -8.95 12.06 2.12
C ASP A 41 -8.40 10.76 2.68
N VAL A 42 -8.89 9.65 2.16
CA VAL A 42 -8.54 8.32 2.67
C VAL A 42 -7.56 7.65 1.73
N ARG A 43 -6.46 7.17 2.30
CA ARG A 43 -5.43 6.47 1.54
C ARG A 43 -5.05 5.19 2.25
N VAL A 44 -4.53 4.25 1.50
CA VAL A 44 -4.13 2.94 2.00
C VAL A 44 -2.68 2.69 1.61
N VAL A 45 -1.88 2.13 2.50
CA VAL A 45 -0.51 1.73 2.19
C VAL A 45 -0.33 0.27 2.52
N ILE A 46 0.19 -0.49 1.56
CA ILE A 46 0.48 -1.92 1.69
C ILE A 46 1.84 -2.22 1.06
N PRO A 47 2.47 -3.35 1.44
CA PRO A 47 3.70 -3.76 0.78
C PRO A 47 3.46 -4.12 -0.69
N ASN A 48 4.45 -3.85 -1.54
CA ASN A 48 4.39 -4.23 -2.94
C ASN A 48 4.86 -5.68 -3.11
N TYR A 49 4.00 -6.61 -2.76
CA TYR A 49 4.32 -8.03 -2.90
C TYR A 49 4.40 -8.43 -4.36
N SER A 50 5.32 -9.32 -4.69
CA SER A 50 5.47 -9.81 -6.05
C SER A 50 4.27 -10.64 -6.53
N CYS A 51 3.48 -11.16 -5.60
CA CYS A 51 2.27 -11.94 -5.92
C CYS A 51 1.05 -11.10 -6.26
N ILE A 52 1.13 -9.78 -6.14
CA ILE A 52 0.03 -8.91 -6.59
C ILE A 52 -0.14 -9.09 -8.10
N PRO A 53 -1.37 -9.31 -8.60
CA PRO A 53 -1.58 -9.57 -10.02
C PRO A 53 -1.02 -8.49 -10.94
N ASP A 54 -0.44 -8.89 -12.05
CA ASP A 54 0.17 -7.96 -13.01
C ASP A 54 -0.81 -6.95 -13.57
N LYS A 55 -2.10 -7.30 -13.64
CA LYS A 55 -3.11 -6.35 -14.11
C LYS A 55 -3.19 -5.09 -13.26
N PHE A 56 -2.75 -5.17 -12.00
CA PHE A 56 -2.64 -4.02 -11.12
C PHE A 56 -1.23 -3.45 -11.15
N ARG A 57 -0.21 -4.30 -11.00
CA ARG A 57 1.18 -3.87 -10.91
C ARG A 57 1.63 -3.10 -12.16
N SER A 58 1.16 -3.49 -13.32
CA SER A 58 1.51 -2.81 -14.56
C SER A 58 0.99 -1.37 -14.63
N LYS A 59 0.02 -1.02 -13.79
CA LYS A 59 -0.58 0.31 -13.74
C LYS A 59 -0.09 1.15 -12.58
N PHE A 60 0.80 0.63 -11.75
CA PHE A 60 1.34 1.37 -10.63
C PHE A 60 2.21 2.51 -11.14
N GLU A 61 2.03 3.69 -10.56
CA GLU A 61 2.80 4.87 -10.90
C GLU A 61 3.89 5.10 -9.86
N TYR A 62 5.08 5.42 -10.34
CA TYR A 62 6.20 5.76 -9.46
C TYR A 62 5.92 7.08 -8.76
N VAL A 63 6.10 7.12 -7.44
CA VAL A 63 5.95 8.34 -6.66
C VAL A 63 7.30 8.85 -6.21
N ALA A 64 8.05 8.02 -5.47
CA ALA A 64 9.32 8.43 -4.90
C ALA A 64 10.12 7.20 -4.47
N HIS A 65 11.37 7.43 -4.12
CA HIS A 65 12.16 6.41 -3.46
C HIS A 65 13.16 7.08 -2.52
N PHE A 66 13.62 6.32 -1.56
CA PHE A 66 14.68 6.77 -0.66
C PHE A 66 15.41 5.55 -0.13
N TYR A 67 16.53 5.81 0.53
CA TYR A 67 17.30 4.75 1.18
C TYR A 67 17.23 5.01 2.68
N MET A 68 17.01 3.94 3.45
CA MET A 68 16.91 4.08 4.89
C MET A 68 17.93 3.20 5.60
N SER A 69 18.30 3.65 6.79
CA SER A 69 19.14 2.89 7.70
C SER A 69 18.50 2.93 9.07
N ALA A 70 18.47 1.78 9.74
CA ALA A 70 17.92 1.66 11.09
C ALA A 70 18.85 0.79 11.93
N GLY A 71 19.60 1.42 12.83
CA GLY A 71 20.59 0.74 13.63
C GLY A 71 21.73 0.19 12.80
N SER A 72 22.44 -0.79 13.35
CA SER A 72 23.58 -1.41 12.67
C SER A 72 23.18 -2.55 11.74
N TYR A 73 21.95 -3.00 11.77
CA TYR A 73 21.49 -4.14 10.98
C TYR A 73 20.85 -3.75 9.65
N ILE A 74 20.19 -2.61 9.61
CA ILE A 74 19.55 -2.13 8.40
C ILE A 74 20.30 -0.89 7.93
N THR A 75 21.09 -1.04 6.88
CA THR A 75 21.88 0.05 6.33
C THR A 75 21.60 0.20 4.85
N ASN A 76 21.33 1.43 4.43
CA ASN A 76 21.23 1.78 3.02
C ASN A 76 20.22 0.91 2.24
N LYS A 77 19.05 0.65 2.82
CA LYS A 77 18.03 -0.16 2.18
C LYS A 77 17.12 0.68 1.31
N TYR A 78 16.86 0.21 0.12
CA TYR A 78 15.98 0.87 -0.85
C TYR A 78 14.54 0.79 -0.40
N VAL A 79 13.84 1.91 -0.45
CA VAL A 79 12.40 1.97 -0.24
C VAL A 79 11.79 2.76 -1.39
N GLY A 80 10.98 2.10 -2.18
CA GLY A 80 10.24 2.74 -3.26
C GLY A 80 8.79 2.92 -2.89
N ILE A 81 8.17 3.94 -3.45
CA ILE A 81 6.75 4.19 -3.25
C ILE A 81 6.08 4.29 -4.61
N LEU A 82 5.10 3.42 -4.81
CA LEU A 82 4.27 3.39 -6.00
C LEU A 82 2.84 3.70 -5.61
N LYS A 83 2.02 4.13 -6.55
CA LYS A 83 0.61 4.39 -6.26
C LYS A 83 -0.31 3.86 -7.34
N TYR A 84 -1.55 3.61 -6.93
CA TYR A 84 -2.63 3.23 -7.81
C TYR A 84 -3.93 3.78 -7.24
N VAL A 85 -4.73 4.42 -8.08
CA VAL A 85 -6.01 4.99 -7.66
C VAL A 85 -7.14 4.10 -8.18
N MET A 86 -8.02 3.69 -7.28
CA MET A 86 -9.16 2.84 -7.61
C MET A 86 -10.34 3.24 -6.73
N ASP A 87 -11.50 3.41 -7.34
CA ASP A 87 -12.74 3.79 -6.63
C ASP A 87 -12.59 5.04 -5.75
N GLY A 88 -11.77 6.00 -6.23
CA GLY A 88 -11.54 7.24 -5.51
C GLY A 88 -10.60 7.12 -4.31
N ILE A 89 -10.03 5.95 -4.09
CA ILE A 89 -9.06 5.71 -3.01
C ILE A 89 -7.66 5.62 -3.60
N THR A 90 -6.70 6.31 -2.99
CA THR A 90 -5.31 6.21 -3.39
C THR A 90 -4.63 5.11 -2.57
N TYR A 91 -4.05 4.16 -3.28
CA TYR A 91 -3.28 3.06 -2.68
C TYR A 91 -1.80 3.29 -2.92
N TYR A 92 -1.01 3.23 -1.87
CA TYR A 92 0.45 3.26 -1.96
C TYR A 92 1.01 1.87 -1.74
N PHE A 93 2.06 1.56 -2.49
CA PHE A 93 2.74 0.28 -2.40
C PHE A 93 4.20 0.54 -2.06
N ILE A 94 4.63 -0.01 -0.93
CA ILE A 94 6.01 0.14 -0.46
C ILE A 94 6.83 -0.96 -1.11
N ASP A 95 7.81 -0.56 -1.92
CA ASP A 95 8.62 -1.49 -2.69
C ASP A 95 9.97 -1.73 -2.01
N ASN A 96 10.20 -2.99 -1.68
CA ASN A 96 11.51 -3.48 -1.27
C ASN A 96 11.56 -4.95 -1.63
N GLN A 97 12.16 -5.25 -2.78
CA GLN A 97 12.17 -6.61 -3.30
C GLN A 97 12.90 -7.61 -2.40
N GLU A 98 13.88 -7.15 -1.65
CA GLU A 98 14.61 -8.01 -0.74
C GLU A 98 13.70 -8.63 0.31
N TYR A 99 12.77 -7.85 0.86
CA TYR A 99 11.86 -8.34 1.91
C TYR A 99 10.56 -8.91 1.35
N PHE A 100 9.96 -8.26 0.38
CA PHE A 100 8.60 -8.61 -0.04
C PHE A 100 8.53 -9.75 -1.06
N ASN A 101 9.56 -9.99 -1.82
CA ASN A 101 9.62 -11.18 -2.66
C ASN A 101 9.75 -12.43 -1.81
N ARG A 102 10.50 -12.35 -0.72
CA ARG A 102 10.66 -13.47 0.21
C ARG A 102 9.37 -13.81 0.94
N SER A 103 8.53 -12.83 1.19
CA SER A 103 7.24 -13.05 1.85
C SER A 103 6.36 -13.99 1.06
N GLU A 104 6.39 -13.88 -0.25
CA GLU A 104 5.64 -14.76 -1.13
C GLU A 104 6.08 -16.22 -0.99
N GLU A 105 7.37 -16.46 -0.96
CA GLU A 105 7.92 -17.80 -0.83
C GLU A 105 7.54 -18.46 0.49
N ARG A 106 7.48 -17.69 1.54
CA ARG A 106 7.18 -18.20 2.87
C ARG A 106 5.74 -18.57 3.10
N ARG A 107 4.87 -18.22 2.18
CA ARG A 107 3.45 -18.53 2.28
C ARG A 107 3.06 -19.87 1.71
N VAL A 108 3.98 -20.51 1.11
CA VAL A 108 3.73 -21.81 0.49
C VAL A 108 3.46 -22.87 1.53
#